data_ba642035219c6be9338018a3017baa00
#
_entry.id   ba642035219c6be9338018a3017baa00
#
_cell.length_a   1.000
_cell.length_b   1.000
_cell.length_c   1.000
_cell.angle_alpha   90.00
_cell.angle_beta   90.00
_cell.angle_gamma   90.00
#
_symmetry.space_group_name_H-M   'P 1'
#
loop_
_entity.id
_entity.type
_entity.pdbx_description
1 polymer ?
#
loop_
_entity_poly.entity_id
_entity_poly.type
_entity_poly.pdbx_seq_one_letter_code
_entity_poly.pdbx_strand_id
1 'polypeptide(L)' 'MQSFIVEQLQGEVVDVYCGGPDVFSGKVESCAGNVLTLAQDGKYTYIAIDKIIALWRAQYP' A
#
# COMPACT_ATOMS: atom_id res chain seq x y z
N MET A 1 -7.34 -5.61 -8.22
CA MET A 1 -6.34 -5.44 -7.14
C MET A 1 -6.93 -4.95 -5.82
N GLN A 2 -7.94 -4.10 -5.86
CA GLN A 2 -8.53 -3.60 -4.61
C GLN A 2 -9.04 -4.72 -3.72
N SER A 3 -9.75 -5.68 -4.29
CA SER A 3 -10.27 -6.82 -3.52
C SER A 3 -9.15 -7.63 -2.88
N PHE A 4 -8.06 -7.86 -3.61
CA PHE A 4 -6.91 -8.57 -3.09
C PHE A 4 -6.31 -7.83 -1.88
N ILE A 5 -6.14 -6.52 -2.02
CA ILE A 5 -5.55 -5.71 -0.94
C ILE A 5 -6.44 -5.75 0.30
N VAL A 6 -7.74 -5.57 0.13
CA VAL A 6 -8.68 -5.57 1.25
C VAL A 6 -8.70 -6.93 1.93
N GLU A 7 -8.75 -8.01 1.16
CA GLU A 7 -8.91 -9.35 1.74
C GLU A 7 -7.62 -9.91 2.31
N GLN A 8 -6.47 -9.59 1.70
CA GLN A 8 -5.21 -10.25 2.05
C GLN A 8 -4.24 -9.37 2.80
N LEU A 9 -4.31 -8.06 2.60
CA LEU A 9 -3.27 -7.16 3.10
C LEU A 9 -3.74 -6.13 4.12
N GLN A 10 -5.03 -6.08 4.41
CA GLN A 10 -5.56 -5.15 5.40
C GLN A 10 -4.83 -5.32 6.73
N GLY A 11 -4.25 -4.23 7.25
CA GLY A 11 -3.51 -4.27 8.49
C GLY A 11 -2.07 -4.75 8.38
N GLU A 12 -1.64 -5.16 7.18
CA GLU A 12 -0.26 -5.59 6.96
C GLU A 12 0.61 -4.42 6.55
N VAL A 13 1.91 -4.50 6.87
CA VAL A 13 2.88 -3.52 6.39
C VAL A 13 3.35 -3.95 5.02
N VAL A 14 3.25 -3.06 4.06
CA VAL A 14 3.59 -3.37 2.67
C VAL A 14 4.53 -2.32 2.09
N ASP A 15 5.22 -2.72 1.02
CA ASP A 15 5.97 -1.82 0.17
C ASP A 15 5.27 -1.76 -1.18
N VAL A 16 5.14 -0.56 -1.74
CA VAL A 16 4.41 -0.33 -2.98
C VAL A 16 5.30 0.40 -3.98
N TYR A 17 5.41 -0.16 -5.17
CA TYR A 17 6.20 0.43 -6.25
C TYR A 17 5.27 0.96 -7.34
N CYS A 18 5.41 2.23 -7.66
CA CYS A 18 4.58 2.91 -8.67
C CYS A 18 5.37 3.38 -9.89
N GLY A 19 6.60 2.92 -10.04
CA GLY A 19 7.39 3.23 -11.24
C GLY A 19 8.35 4.40 -11.12
N GLY A 20 8.31 5.12 -10.01
CA GLY A 20 9.23 6.22 -9.77
C GLY A 20 10.51 5.76 -9.07
N PRO A 21 11.33 6.70 -8.59
CA PRO A 21 12.55 6.35 -7.88
C PRO A 21 12.32 5.86 -6.45
N ASP A 22 11.11 6.06 -5.92
CA ASP A 22 10.82 5.74 -4.53
C ASP A 22 9.88 4.56 -4.41
N VAL A 23 10.02 3.85 -3.29
CA VAL A 23 9.07 2.83 -2.85
C VAL A 23 8.32 3.42 -1.66
N PHE A 24 6.99 3.31 -1.70
CA PHE A 24 6.15 3.77 -0.60
C PHE A 24 5.88 2.63 0.35
N SER A 25 5.99 2.89 1.65
CA SER A 25 5.84 1.86 2.67
C SER A 25 4.85 2.29 3.73
N GLY A 26 4.20 1.33 4.33
CA GLY A 26 3.31 1.60 5.44
C GLY A 26 2.33 0.48 5.68
N LYS A 27 1.56 0.63 6.75
CA LYS A 27 0.51 -0.31 7.08
C LYS A 27 -0.74 0.02 6.28
N VAL A 28 -1.37 -1.00 5.72
CA VAL A 28 -2.60 -0.80 4.96
C VAL A 28 -3.73 -0.44 5.92
N GLU A 29 -4.17 0.82 5.86
CA GLU A 29 -5.28 1.30 6.68
C GLU A 29 -6.61 1.06 5.98
N SER A 30 -6.67 1.37 4.70
CA SER A 30 -7.89 1.16 3.93
C SER A 30 -7.56 1.07 2.45
N CYS A 31 -8.50 0.54 1.69
CA CYS A 31 -8.38 0.47 0.24
C CYS A 31 -9.79 0.53 -0.32
N ALA A 32 -10.19 1.70 -0.75
CA ALA A 32 -11.55 1.94 -1.25
C ALA A 32 -11.52 3.07 -2.26
N GLY A 33 -12.50 3.09 -3.17
CA GLY A 33 -12.60 4.16 -4.16
C GLY A 33 -11.36 4.26 -5.04
N ASN A 34 -10.72 3.14 -5.32
CA ASN A 34 -9.50 3.06 -6.12
C ASN A 34 -8.30 3.79 -5.47
N VAL A 35 -8.34 3.95 -4.15
CA VAL A 35 -7.24 4.57 -3.40
C VAL A 35 -6.80 3.64 -2.28
N LEU A 36 -5.50 3.39 -2.23
CA LEU A 36 -4.85 2.66 -1.14
C LEU A 36 -4.30 3.68 -0.15
N THR A 37 -4.66 3.55 1.12
CA THR A 37 -4.16 4.41 2.18
C THR A 37 -3.19 3.63 3.04
N LEU A 38 -1.96 4.14 3.13
CA LEU A 38 -0.91 3.58 3.99
C LEU A 38 -0.67 4.52 5.15
N ALA A 39 -0.43 3.94 6.33
CA ALA A 39 -0.09 4.71 7.53
C ALA A 39 1.31 4.34 7.99
N GLN A 40 2.13 5.34 8.28
CA GLN A 40 3.46 5.13 8.82
C GLN A 40 3.87 6.34 9.66
N ASP A 41 4.23 6.09 10.90
CA ASP A 41 4.71 7.12 11.82
C ASP A 41 3.77 8.32 11.93
N GLY A 42 2.47 8.05 11.98
CA GLY A 42 1.46 9.10 12.10
C GLY A 42 1.16 9.84 10.82
N LYS A 43 1.74 9.40 9.70
CA LYS A 43 1.50 10.00 8.40
C LYS A 43 0.73 9.04 7.50
N TYR A 44 -0.05 9.60 6.60
CA TYR A 44 -0.81 8.81 5.65
C TYR A 44 -0.32 9.08 4.23
N THR A 45 -0.21 8.03 3.45
CA THR A 45 0.13 8.11 2.03
C THR A 45 -1.05 7.55 1.25
N TYR A 46 -1.51 8.29 0.25
CA TYR A 46 -2.64 7.90 -0.59
C TYR A 46 -2.14 7.59 -1.98
N ILE A 47 -2.43 6.38 -2.45
CA ILE A 47 -1.91 5.90 -3.72
C ILE A 47 -3.08 5.46 -4.60
N ALA A 48 -3.13 5.97 -5.83
CA ALA A 48 -4.10 5.50 -6.80
C ALA A 48 -3.77 4.06 -7.17
N ILE A 49 -4.72 3.16 -7.03
CA ILE A 49 -4.48 1.73 -7.24
C ILE A 49 -4.03 1.45 -8.68
N ASP A 50 -4.57 2.17 -9.66
CA ASP A 50 -4.20 1.96 -11.05
C ASP A 50 -2.79 2.44 -11.39
N LYS A 51 -2.10 3.07 -10.47
CA LYS A 51 -0.70 3.48 -10.64
C LYS A 51 0.28 2.50 -10.00
N ILE A 52 -0.21 1.50 -9.32
CA ILE A 52 0.65 0.52 -8.66
C ILE A 52 1.17 -0.47 -9.69
N ILE A 53 2.49 -0.63 -9.74
CA ILE A 53 3.13 -1.62 -10.61
C ILE A 53 3.32 -2.92 -9.84
N ALA A 54 3.79 -2.82 -8.59
CA ALA A 54 4.01 -3.99 -7.76
C ALA A 54 3.85 -3.61 -6.30
N LEU A 55 3.45 -4.57 -5.49
CA LEU A 55 3.45 -4.39 -4.05
C LEU A 55 3.77 -5.73 -3.40
N TRP A 56 4.34 -5.67 -2.21
CA TRP A 56 4.70 -6.88 -1.47
C TRP A 56 4.66 -6.59 0.02
N ARG A 57 4.53 -7.65 0.81
CA ARG A 57 4.61 -7.50 2.25
C ARG A 57 6.03 -7.12 2.64
N ALA A 58 6.14 -6.09 3.45
CA ALA A 58 7.44 -5.71 3.98
C ALA A 58 7.97 -6.81 4.86
N GLN A 59 9.25 -7.16 4.68
CA GLN A 59 9.87 -8.21 5.47
C GLN A 59 10.90 -7.58 6.37
N TYR A 60 10.56 -7.49 7.64
CA TYR A 60 11.49 -7.01 8.65
C TYR A 60 11.98 -8.18 9.47
N PRO A 61 13.27 -8.20 9.82
CA PRO A 61 13.80 -9.25 10.66
C PRO A 61 13.14 -9.27 12.03
#